data_abceee4608f673dace14d6e6d0acdda3
#
_entry.id   abceee4608f673dace14d6e6d0acdda3
#
_cell.length_a   1.000
_cell.length_b   1.000
_cell.length_c   1.000
_cell.angle_alpha   90.00
_cell.angle_beta   90.00
_cell.angle_gamma   90.00
#
_symmetry.space_group_name_H-M   'P 1'
#
loop_
_entity.id
_entity.type
_entity.pdbx_description
1 polymer ?
#
loop_
_entity_poly.entity_id
_entity_poly.type
_entity_poly.pdbx_seq_one_letter_code
_entity_poly.pdbx_strand_id
1 'polypeptide(L)'
;MSAAGIQDRATFAWEWQGRPVKVPYETLSPTGQSHGLKADGRPVLLPAFSTVSTRKEMLPLAGCLATQGLRCRLIDWPGFGDSTRGRLNYGPQLYHSFLADFAVTAVPPGAAVVAAGHAAAYALALARDRPGVWSRVVLLAPTWRGPLPTAMGEHPSAYAWVRRLVGMPVIGEALYRLNMLSFAISLMYRRHVYDDADRITPAFVAQKQDVARRRGARFASAAVVTGSLDPVADRAAFLALLDPLPVPILALSGIAAPRKSKAEMAELAHRSQIDLRWVNGALGLHEECAAAVAGPIASFLKSISGEA
;
A
#
# COMPACT_ATOMS: atom_id res chain seq x y z
N MET A 1 -26.57 -6.18 11.27
CA MET A 1 -25.14 -6.43 11.01
C MET A 1 -24.36 -5.50 11.90
N SER A 2 -23.66 -6.03 12.91
CA SER A 2 -22.90 -5.23 13.88
C SER A 2 -21.68 -4.63 13.17
N ALA A 3 -21.56 -3.31 13.15
CA ALA A 3 -20.51 -2.60 12.43
C ALA A 3 -19.15 -2.79 13.14
N ALA A 4 -18.13 -3.23 12.40
CA ALA A 4 -16.75 -3.18 12.87
C ALA A 4 -16.38 -1.73 13.21
N GLY A 5 -15.81 -1.49 14.37
CA GLY A 5 -15.43 -0.15 14.83
C GLY A 5 -13.92 0.01 14.96
N ILE A 6 -13.42 1.23 14.72
CA ILE A 6 -12.04 1.61 15.06
C ILE A 6 -11.96 1.60 16.60
N GLN A 7 -11.18 0.66 17.16
CA GLN A 7 -11.07 0.48 18.60
C GLN A 7 -9.85 1.19 19.21
N ASP A 8 -8.82 1.39 18.39
CA ASP A 8 -7.57 1.95 18.87
C ASP A 8 -6.93 2.84 17.81
N ARG A 9 -6.54 4.04 18.23
CA ARG A 9 -5.77 4.98 17.43
C ARG A 9 -4.50 5.29 18.17
N ALA A 10 -3.36 5.07 17.51
CA ALA A 10 -2.08 5.34 18.09
C ALA A 10 -1.16 6.04 17.08
N THR A 11 -0.04 6.52 17.58
CA THR A 11 0.98 7.15 16.76
C THR A 11 2.30 6.47 17.03
N PHE A 12 2.92 5.95 15.99
CA PHE A 12 4.29 5.45 16.03
C PHE A 12 5.23 6.64 15.91
N ALA A 13 5.95 6.94 16.99
CA ALA A 13 6.99 7.93 17.01
C ALA A 13 8.28 7.29 16.48
N TRP A 14 8.77 7.81 15.38
CA TRP A 14 9.95 7.32 14.69
C TRP A 14 10.92 8.45 14.39
N GLU A 15 12.17 8.15 14.18
CA GLU A 15 13.19 9.13 13.83
C GLU A 15 13.90 8.71 12.53
N TRP A 16 14.05 9.65 11.62
CA TRP A 16 14.80 9.45 10.39
C TRP A 16 15.86 10.53 10.21
N GLN A 17 17.12 10.12 10.24
CA GLN A 17 18.27 11.05 10.08
C GLN A 17 18.18 12.28 11.00
N GLY A 18 17.90 12.04 12.28
CA GLY A 18 17.77 13.11 13.30
C GLY A 18 16.46 13.91 13.21
N ARG A 19 15.49 13.49 12.40
CA ARG A 19 14.21 14.18 12.25
C ARG A 19 13.06 13.34 12.81
N PRO A 20 12.24 13.91 13.70
CA PRO A 20 11.09 13.19 14.24
C PRO A 20 10.01 13.02 13.18
N VAL A 21 9.51 11.81 13.06
CA VAL A 21 8.45 11.40 12.15
C VAL A 21 7.34 10.73 12.97
N LYS A 22 6.15 11.28 12.92
CA LYS A 22 4.97 10.72 13.57
C LYS A 22 4.12 10.02 12.52
N VAL A 23 3.84 8.75 12.73
CA VAL A 23 3.04 7.92 11.82
C VAL A 23 1.81 7.39 12.56
N PRO A 24 0.61 7.92 12.26
CA PRO A 24 -0.62 7.40 12.81
C PRO A 24 -0.92 6.01 12.27
N TYR A 25 -1.44 5.16 13.15
CA TYR A 25 -2.01 3.88 12.77
C TYR A 25 -3.31 3.63 13.55
N GLU A 26 -4.16 2.79 13.01
CA GLU A 26 -5.45 2.45 13.58
C GLU A 26 -5.62 0.94 13.63
N THR A 27 -6.32 0.45 14.64
CA THR A 27 -6.68 -0.96 14.75
C THR A 27 -8.19 -1.09 14.62
N LEU A 28 -8.62 -1.85 13.64
CA LEU A 28 -10.02 -2.23 13.45
C LEU A 28 -10.22 -3.65 13.94
N SER A 29 -11.15 -3.84 14.86
CA SER A 29 -11.44 -5.14 15.47
C SER A 29 -12.85 -5.60 15.15
N PRO A 30 -13.09 -6.92 15.14
CA PRO A 30 -14.44 -7.47 15.09
C PRO A 30 -15.30 -6.91 16.24
N THR A 31 -16.59 -6.70 15.97
CA THR A 31 -17.57 -6.43 17.03
C THR A 31 -17.92 -7.74 17.72
N GLY A 32 -17.58 -7.85 19.00
CA GLY A 32 -17.72 -9.06 19.81
C GLY A 32 -16.39 -9.51 20.40
N GLN A 33 -16.44 -10.40 21.38
CA GLN A 33 -15.22 -10.86 22.07
C GLN A 33 -14.34 -11.67 21.10
N SER A 34 -13.26 -11.07 20.65
CA SER A 34 -12.17 -11.76 19.93
C SER A 34 -11.09 -12.20 20.91
N HIS A 35 -11.45 -13.00 21.92
CA HIS A 35 -10.48 -13.64 22.79
C HIS A 35 -9.81 -14.78 22.01
N GLY A 36 -8.48 -14.75 21.92
CA GLY A 36 -7.70 -15.87 21.40
C GLY A 36 -7.30 -15.82 19.91
N LEU A 37 -7.41 -14.67 19.21
CA LEU A 37 -6.84 -14.56 17.87
C LEU A 37 -5.31 -14.79 17.92
N LYS A 38 -4.82 -15.78 17.16
CA LYS A 38 -3.39 -15.99 16.91
C LYS A 38 -2.80 -14.77 16.19
N ALA A 39 -1.49 -14.64 16.15
CA ALA A 39 -0.80 -13.48 15.55
C ALA A 39 -1.16 -13.28 14.07
N ASP A 40 -1.34 -14.35 13.32
CA ASP A 40 -1.78 -14.36 11.92
C ASP A 40 -3.22 -13.83 11.72
N GLY A 41 -4.09 -13.92 12.74
CA GLY A 41 -5.39 -13.24 12.75
C GLY A 41 -5.33 -11.71 12.94
N ARG A 42 -4.14 -11.11 12.90
CA ARG A 42 -3.91 -9.67 13.11
C ARG A 42 -3.09 -9.05 11.96
N PRO A 43 -3.58 -9.09 10.73
CA PRO A 43 -2.81 -8.60 9.59
C PRO A 43 -2.55 -7.09 9.67
N VAL A 44 -1.36 -6.68 9.19
CA VAL A 44 -1.02 -5.29 8.92
C VAL A 44 -1.40 -4.96 7.48
N LEU A 45 -2.18 -3.92 7.28
CA LEU A 45 -2.63 -3.46 5.97
C LEU A 45 -1.81 -2.24 5.55
N LEU A 46 -1.06 -2.40 4.47
CA LEU A 46 -0.17 -1.40 3.90
C LEU A 46 -0.83 -0.79 2.66
N PRO A 47 -1.22 0.50 2.68
CA PRO A 47 -1.82 1.15 1.54
C PRO A 47 -0.82 1.29 0.39
N ALA A 48 -1.34 1.37 -0.84
CA ALA A 48 -0.53 1.62 -2.01
C ALA A 48 0.14 3.00 -1.93
N PHE A 49 1.35 3.13 -2.47
CA PHE A 49 1.94 4.46 -2.65
C PHE A 49 1.26 5.17 -3.82
N SER A 50 0.69 6.32 -3.54
CA SER A 50 0.07 7.20 -4.52
C SER A 50 0.10 8.65 -4.04
N THR A 51 -0.20 9.60 -4.91
CA THR A 51 -0.29 11.03 -4.53
C THR A 51 -1.38 11.33 -3.52
N VAL A 52 -2.34 10.42 -3.37
CA VAL A 52 -3.50 10.51 -2.48
C VAL A 52 -3.53 9.42 -1.42
N SER A 53 -2.43 8.69 -1.25
CA SER A 53 -2.31 7.55 -0.34
C SER A 53 -2.62 7.92 1.11
N THR A 54 -3.39 7.07 1.75
CA THR A 54 -3.72 7.14 3.17
C THR A 54 -4.22 5.78 3.66
N ARG A 55 -3.99 5.47 4.95
CA ARG A 55 -4.54 4.26 5.58
C ARG A 55 -6.06 4.10 5.42
N LYS A 56 -6.77 5.22 5.19
CA LYS A 56 -8.23 5.21 5.05
C LYS A 56 -8.71 4.43 3.82
N GLU A 57 -7.88 4.31 2.77
CA GLU A 57 -8.22 3.49 1.61
C GLU A 57 -8.25 1.99 1.91
N MET A 58 -7.64 1.57 3.03
CA MET A 58 -7.69 0.19 3.52
C MET A 58 -8.90 -0.09 4.42
N LEU A 59 -9.68 0.93 4.82
CA LEU A 59 -10.83 0.76 5.71
C LEU A 59 -11.93 -0.14 5.15
N PRO A 60 -12.30 -0.06 3.86
CA PRO A 60 -13.30 -0.98 3.29
C PRO A 60 -12.87 -2.45 3.44
N LEU A 61 -11.63 -2.76 3.10
CA LEU A 61 -11.09 -4.11 3.26
C LEU A 61 -11.01 -4.53 4.73
N ALA A 62 -10.50 -3.66 5.60
CA ALA A 62 -10.41 -3.94 7.04
C ALA A 62 -11.78 -4.22 7.65
N GLY A 63 -12.81 -3.48 7.24
CA GLY A 63 -14.20 -3.71 7.63
C GLY A 63 -14.70 -5.10 7.23
N CYS A 64 -14.49 -5.49 5.97
CA CYS A 64 -14.85 -6.82 5.49
C CYS A 64 -14.06 -7.95 6.19
N LEU A 65 -12.78 -7.74 6.48
CA LEU A 65 -11.97 -8.72 7.22
C LEU A 65 -12.39 -8.82 8.70
N ALA A 66 -12.79 -7.70 9.30
CA ALA A 66 -13.28 -7.68 10.67
C ALA A 66 -14.60 -8.44 10.81
N THR A 67 -15.52 -8.40 9.83
CA THR A 67 -16.73 -9.24 9.84
C THR A 67 -16.41 -10.74 9.77
N GLN A 68 -15.22 -11.09 9.30
CA GLN A 68 -14.71 -12.45 9.27
C GLN A 68 -13.82 -12.80 10.48
N GLY A 69 -13.83 -11.97 11.52
CA GLY A 69 -13.12 -12.23 12.77
C GLY A 69 -11.65 -11.84 12.78
N LEU A 70 -11.16 -11.10 11.78
CA LEU A 70 -9.76 -10.65 11.73
C LEU A 70 -9.60 -9.24 12.32
N ARG A 71 -8.52 -9.03 13.08
CA ARG A 71 -8.20 -7.74 13.69
C ARG A 71 -7.11 -7.05 12.86
N CYS A 72 -7.47 -6.02 12.09
CA CYS A 72 -6.59 -5.38 11.13
C CYS A 72 -5.90 -4.14 11.70
N ARG A 73 -4.61 -3.97 11.45
CA ARG A 73 -3.87 -2.75 11.72
C ARG A 73 -3.58 -2.01 10.43
N LEU A 74 -4.02 -0.75 10.35
CA LEU A 74 -3.89 0.12 9.20
C LEU A 74 -2.90 1.23 9.51
N ILE A 75 -1.94 1.49 8.62
CA ILE A 75 -0.91 2.50 8.82
C ILE A 75 -0.92 3.54 7.69
N ASP A 76 -0.49 4.76 7.99
CA ASP A 76 -0.03 5.69 6.97
C ASP A 76 1.47 5.46 6.71
N TRP A 77 1.94 5.75 5.51
CA TRP A 77 3.37 5.82 5.25
C TRP A 77 3.95 7.18 5.65
N PRO A 78 5.22 7.29 6.07
CA PRO A 78 5.89 8.57 6.24
C PRO A 78 5.71 9.48 5.02
N GLY A 79 5.29 10.72 5.21
CA GLY A 79 5.01 11.66 4.13
C GLY A 79 3.61 11.56 3.50
N PHE A 80 2.81 10.56 3.87
CA PHE A 80 1.46 10.33 3.35
C PHE A 80 0.39 10.38 4.45
N GLY A 81 -0.87 10.39 4.04
CA GLY A 81 -2.00 10.36 4.97
C GLY A 81 -1.93 11.46 6.03
N ASP A 82 -2.01 11.08 7.28
CA ASP A 82 -1.91 11.97 8.45
C ASP A 82 -0.50 11.95 9.07
N SER A 83 0.48 11.25 8.45
CA SER A 83 1.86 11.20 8.93
C SER A 83 2.59 12.53 8.78
N THR A 84 3.67 12.70 9.53
CA THR A 84 4.59 13.84 9.38
C THR A 84 5.01 13.98 7.92
N ARG A 85 4.87 15.19 7.39
CA ARG A 85 5.21 15.57 6.03
C ARG A 85 6.24 16.68 6.05
N GLY A 86 7.15 16.68 5.11
CA GLY A 86 8.17 17.70 5.03
C GLY A 86 9.21 17.36 3.97
N ARG A 87 10.32 18.09 3.98
CA ARG A 87 11.48 17.80 3.13
C ARG A 87 12.33 16.71 3.78
N LEU A 88 11.90 15.45 3.62
CA LEU A 88 12.73 14.30 3.92
C LEU A 88 13.36 13.77 2.64
N ASN A 89 14.42 13.02 2.76
CA ASN A 89 14.97 12.27 1.63
C ASN A 89 14.12 11.02 1.42
N TYR A 90 12.98 11.20 0.74
CA TYR A 90 12.07 10.11 0.40
C TYR A 90 12.70 9.18 -0.63
N GLY A 91 12.91 7.94 -0.25
CA GLY A 91 13.50 6.91 -1.08
C GLY A 91 13.32 5.53 -0.47
N PRO A 92 13.75 4.45 -1.16
CA PRO A 92 13.56 3.08 -0.72
C PRO A 92 14.08 2.81 0.69
N GLN A 93 15.25 3.35 1.03
CA GLN A 93 15.86 3.15 2.34
C GLN A 93 14.99 3.67 3.49
N LEU A 94 14.36 4.87 3.32
CA LEU A 94 13.47 5.42 4.34
C LEU A 94 12.30 4.45 4.62
N TYR A 95 11.63 3.99 3.58
CA TYR A 95 10.44 3.15 3.74
C TYR A 95 10.75 1.73 4.20
N HIS A 96 11.86 1.18 3.74
CA HIS A 96 12.33 -0.13 4.22
C HIS A 96 12.69 -0.07 5.72
N SER A 97 13.47 0.93 6.14
CA SER A 97 13.83 1.11 7.56
C SER A 97 12.59 1.39 8.41
N PHE A 98 11.68 2.26 7.93
CA PHE A 98 10.43 2.51 8.64
C PHE A 98 9.61 1.24 8.84
N LEU A 99 9.40 0.46 7.77
CA LEU A 99 8.60 -0.76 7.87
C LEU A 99 9.26 -1.80 8.78
N ALA A 100 10.58 -1.92 8.75
CA ALA A 100 11.35 -2.80 9.60
C ALA A 100 11.20 -2.45 11.09
N ASP A 101 11.32 -1.16 11.43
CA ASP A 101 11.19 -0.69 12.81
C ASP A 101 9.74 -0.78 13.30
N PHE A 102 8.78 -0.43 12.44
CA PHE A 102 7.36 -0.56 12.75
C PHE A 102 6.96 -2.03 12.99
N ALA A 103 7.45 -2.95 12.15
CA ALA A 103 7.14 -4.37 12.30
C ALA A 103 7.64 -4.95 13.62
N VAL A 104 8.83 -4.52 14.08
CA VAL A 104 9.38 -5.01 15.36
C VAL A 104 8.69 -4.37 16.57
N THR A 105 8.36 -3.08 16.48
CA THR A 105 7.92 -2.31 17.66
C THR A 105 6.39 -2.32 17.83
N ALA A 106 5.66 -2.25 16.72
CA ALA A 106 4.22 -2.00 16.75
C ALA A 106 3.38 -3.16 16.21
N VAL A 107 4.00 -4.25 15.76
CA VAL A 107 3.28 -5.39 15.18
C VAL A 107 3.56 -6.64 16.02
N PRO A 108 2.55 -7.48 16.30
CA PRO A 108 2.78 -8.76 16.97
C PRO A 108 3.72 -9.65 16.15
N PRO A 109 4.66 -10.38 16.78
CA PRO A 109 5.51 -11.33 16.07
C PRO A 109 4.68 -12.35 15.27
N GLY A 110 5.09 -12.63 14.04
CA GLY A 110 4.39 -13.57 13.17
C GLY A 110 3.05 -13.07 12.64
N ALA A 111 2.78 -11.78 12.66
CA ALA A 111 1.61 -11.22 12.00
C ALA A 111 1.68 -11.40 10.49
N ALA A 112 0.52 -11.46 9.83
CA ALA A 112 0.46 -11.41 8.38
C ALA A 112 0.55 -9.97 7.86
N VAL A 113 0.94 -9.80 6.60
CA VAL A 113 0.91 -8.51 5.92
C VAL A 113 0.02 -8.56 4.68
N VAL A 114 -0.78 -7.52 4.47
CA VAL A 114 -1.58 -7.29 3.26
C VAL A 114 -1.08 -6.00 2.63
N ALA A 115 -0.42 -6.08 1.49
CA ALA A 115 0.26 -4.96 0.86
C ALA A 115 -0.33 -4.65 -0.52
N ALA A 116 -0.77 -3.40 -0.72
CA ALA A 116 -1.35 -2.94 -1.98
C ALA A 116 -0.30 -2.23 -2.86
N GLY A 117 -0.37 -2.47 -4.17
CA GLY A 117 0.46 -1.79 -5.16
C GLY A 117 1.96 -1.87 -4.85
N HIS A 118 2.63 -0.73 -4.78
CA HIS A 118 4.07 -0.62 -4.47
C HIS A 118 4.48 -1.10 -3.08
N ALA A 119 3.55 -1.12 -2.11
CA ALA A 119 3.83 -1.65 -0.79
C ALA A 119 4.21 -3.14 -0.84
N ALA A 120 3.80 -3.85 -1.89
CA ALA A 120 4.14 -5.26 -2.13
C ALA A 120 5.65 -5.51 -2.11
N ALA A 121 6.41 -4.71 -2.86
CA ALA A 121 7.86 -4.89 -2.94
C ALA A 121 8.57 -4.62 -1.60
N TYR A 122 8.07 -3.66 -0.81
CA TYR A 122 8.59 -3.40 0.54
C TYR A 122 8.27 -4.54 1.51
N ALA A 123 7.05 -5.09 1.45
CA ALA A 123 6.66 -6.23 2.28
C ALA A 123 7.51 -7.48 1.97
N LEU A 124 7.76 -7.74 0.68
CA LEU A 124 8.60 -8.85 0.21
C LEU A 124 10.07 -8.64 0.58
N ALA A 125 10.62 -7.44 0.37
CA ALA A 125 11.99 -7.11 0.75
C ALA A 125 12.22 -7.33 2.25
N LEU A 126 11.31 -6.86 3.09
CA LEU A 126 11.41 -7.07 4.53
C LEU A 126 11.26 -8.55 4.93
N ALA A 127 10.38 -9.32 4.27
CA ALA A 127 10.25 -10.77 4.50
C ALA A 127 11.54 -11.53 4.17
N ARG A 128 12.25 -11.10 3.13
CA ARG A 128 13.53 -11.66 2.72
C ARG A 128 14.66 -11.30 3.70
N ASP A 129 14.72 -10.01 4.08
CA ASP A 129 15.79 -9.50 4.94
C ASP A 129 15.63 -9.94 6.41
N ARG A 130 14.39 -10.22 6.83
CA ARG A 130 14.05 -10.66 8.19
C ARG A 130 13.10 -11.87 8.14
N PRO A 131 13.61 -13.08 7.92
CA PRO A 131 12.80 -14.30 7.93
C PRO A 131 11.96 -14.40 9.22
N GLY A 132 10.68 -14.75 9.07
CA GLY A 132 9.74 -14.85 10.19
C GLY A 132 9.07 -13.52 10.62
N VAL A 133 9.42 -12.38 10.02
CA VAL A 133 8.74 -11.10 10.29
C VAL A 133 7.26 -11.16 9.92
N TRP A 134 6.94 -11.83 8.84
CA TRP A 134 5.58 -12.12 8.40
C TRP A 134 5.32 -13.63 8.40
N SER A 135 4.17 -14.05 8.95
CA SER A 135 3.71 -15.44 8.81
C SER A 135 3.17 -15.71 7.40
N ARG A 136 2.62 -14.69 6.76
CA ARG A 136 2.03 -14.72 5.42
C ARG A 136 2.07 -13.37 4.76
N VAL A 137 2.12 -13.38 3.44
CA VAL A 137 2.10 -12.17 2.62
C VAL A 137 0.92 -12.23 1.66
N VAL A 138 0.08 -11.20 1.68
CA VAL A 138 -0.98 -10.99 0.70
C VAL A 138 -0.62 -9.76 -0.14
N LEU A 139 -0.60 -9.92 -1.45
CA LEU A 139 -0.31 -8.87 -2.42
C LEU A 139 -1.60 -8.48 -3.16
N LEU A 140 -1.95 -7.20 -3.13
CA LEU A 140 -3.12 -6.66 -3.82
C LEU A 140 -2.67 -5.80 -5.00
N ALA A 141 -2.97 -6.25 -6.22
CA ALA A 141 -2.54 -5.59 -7.45
C ALA A 141 -1.06 -5.13 -7.37
N PRO A 142 -0.11 -6.05 -7.10
CA PRO A 142 1.28 -5.69 -6.81
C PRO A 142 1.93 -4.96 -7.98
N THR A 143 2.62 -3.87 -7.65
CA THR A 143 3.43 -3.10 -8.60
C THR A 143 4.76 -2.76 -7.95
N TRP A 144 5.77 -2.44 -8.74
CA TRP A 144 7.11 -2.07 -8.23
C TRP A 144 7.68 -0.83 -8.88
N ARG A 145 6.98 -0.28 -9.91
CA ARG A 145 7.40 0.92 -10.62
C ARG A 145 6.43 2.08 -10.42
N GLY A 146 6.99 3.26 -10.26
CA GLY A 146 6.25 4.52 -10.24
C GLY A 146 5.52 4.82 -11.54
N PRO A 147 4.53 5.73 -11.52
CA PRO A 147 3.71 6.04 -12.69
C PRO A 147 4.50 6.51 -13.92
N LEU A 148 5.47 7.41 -13.77
CA LEU A 148 6.28 7.89 -14.91
C LEU A 148 7.18 6.80 -15.50
N PRO A 149 7.98 6.04 -14.71
CA PRO A 149 8.73 4.91 -15.24
C PRO A 149 7.85 3.86 -15.93
N THR A 150 6.67 3.58 -15.41
CA THR A 150 5.71 2.65 -16.01
C THR A 150 5.19 3.16 -17.36
N ALA A 151 4.87 4.46 -17.45
CA ALA A 151 4.28 5.05 -18.64
C ALA A 151 5.33 5.32 -19.74
N MET A 152 6.47 5.91 -19.38
CA MET A 152 7.45 6.50 -20.30
C MET A 152 8.77 5.74 -20.36
N GLY A 153 9.01 4.74 -19.50
CA GLY A 153 10.30 4.03 -19.41
C GLY A 153 11.31 4.72 -18.49
N GLU A 154 12.58 4.33 -18.59
CA GLU A 154 13.63 4.77 -17.69
C GLU A 154 14.28 6.08 -18.18
N HIS A 155 13.98 7.18 -17.49
CA HIS A 155 14.55 8.50 -17.72
C HIS A 155 14.97 9.17 -16.40
N PRO A 156 15.95 8.60 -15.66
CA PRO A 156 16.26 9.03 -14.29
C PRO A 156 16.69 10.49 -14.16
N SER A 157 17.40 11.04 -15.14
CA SER A 157 17.80 12.45 -15.13
C SER A 157 16.60 13.41 -15.29
N ALA A 158 15.67 13.08 -16.20
CA ALA A 158 14.45 13.85 -16.39
C ALA A 158 13.55 13.78 -15.14
N TYR A 159 13.43 12.61 -14.53
CA TYR A 159 12.63 12.43 -13.30
C TYR A 159 13.24 13.14 -12.10
N ALA A 160 14.57 13.15 -11.98
CA ALA A 160 15.25 13.94 -10.95
C ALA A 160 15.00 15.45 -11.14
N TRP A 161 14.96 15.92 -12.38
CA TRP A 161 14.62 17.32 -12.68
C TRP A 161 13.17 17.64 -12.29
N VAL A 162 12.21 16.79 -12.66
CA VAL A 162 10.80 16.93 -12.25
C VAL A 162 10.67 17.02 -10.73
N ARG A 163 11.37 16.13 -10.01
CA ARG A 163 11.36 16.13 -8.54
C ARG A 163 11.95 17.42 -7.96
N ARG A 164 13.04 17.94 -8.54
CA ARG A 164 13.63 19.22 -8.14
C ARG A 164 12.65 20.37 -8.37
N LEU A 165 12.01 20.41 -9.53
CA LEU A 165 11.03 21.44 -9.88
C LEU A 165 9.84 21.45 -8.90
N VAL A 166 9.26 20.29 -8.62
CA VAL A 166 8.16 20.15 -7.64
C VAL A 166 8.65 20.51 -6.22
N GLY A 167 9.92 20.28 -5.92
CA GLY A 167 10.54 20.66 -4.64
C GLY A 167 10.74 22.17 -4.45
N MET A 168 10.69 22.99 -5.52
CA MET A 168 10.89 24.43 -5.44
C MET A 168 9.77 25.12 -4.63
N PRO A 169 10.11 26.15 -3.84
CA PRO A 169 9.09 26.99 -3.22
C PRO A 169 8.19 27.65 -4.28
N VAL A 170 6.96 27.94 -3.94
CA VAL A 170 5.94 28.61 -4.76
C VAL A 170 5.66 27.89 -6.09
N ILE A 171 6.60 27.82 -7.01
CA ILE A 171 6.44 27.20 -8.35
C ILE A 171 6.10 25.72 -8.20
N GLY A 172 6.85 24.98 -7.41
CA GLY A 172 6.60 23.55 -7.19
C GLY A 172 5.26 23.28 -6.50
N GLU A 173 4.86 24.14 -5.56
CA GLU A 173 3.55 24.05 -4.92
C GLU A 173 2.43 24.33 -5.92
N ALA A 174 2.56 25.34 -6.77
CA ALA A 174 1.57 25.67 -7.78
C ALA A 174 1.40 24.55 -8.82
N LEU A 175 2.52 24.02 -9.34
CA LEU A 175 2.51 22.89 -10.27
C LEU A 175 1.89 21.64 -9.66
N TYR A 176 2.24 21.34 -8.41
CA TYR A 176 1.66 20.20 -7.70
C TYR A 176 0.15 20.36 -7.51
N ARG A 177 -0.30 21.53 -7.06
CA ARG A 177 -1.74 21.82 -6.88
C ARG A 177 -2.54 21.74 -8.18
N LEU A 178 -1.93 22.16 -9.30
CA LEU A 178 -2.55 22.04 -10.62
C LEU A 178 -2.78 20.57 -11.01
N ASN A 179 -1.80 19.70 -10.74
CA ASN A 179 -1.95 18.26 -10.97
C ASN A 179 -2.91 17.56 -10.00
N MET A 180 -3.23 18.19 -8.87
CA MET A 180 -4.17 17.67 -7.87
C MET A 180 -5.55 18.33 -7.98
N LEU A 181 -5.92 18.83 -9.16
CA LEU A 181 -7.27 19.26 -9.46
C LEU A 181 -8.22 18.07 -9.49
N SER A 182 -9.48 18.31 -9.13
CA SER A 182 -10.52 17.27 -9.06
C SER A 182 -10.63 16.48 -10.37
N PHE A 183 -10.52 17.16 -11.51
CA PHE A 183 -10.55 16.52 -12.82
C PHE A 183 -9.37 15.53 -13.01
N ALA A 184 -8.16 15.94 -12.64
CA ALA A 184 -6.98 15.09 -12.79
C ALA A 184 -7.05 13.83 -11.90
N ILE A 185 -7.51 14.00 -10.65
CA ILE A 185 -7.75 12.88 -9.73
C ILE A 185 -8.82 11.95 -10.29
N SER A 186 -9.97 12.50 -10.73
CA SER A 186 -11.05 11.71 -11.32
C SER A 186 -10.58 10.92 -12.54
N LEU A 187 -9.84 11.56 -13.44
CA LEU A 187 -9.29 10.91 -14.65
C LEU A 187 -8.32 9.78 -14.32
N MET A 188 -7.44 9.99 -13.32
CA MET A 188 -6.49 8.97 -12.85
C MET A 188 -7.24 7.74 -12.31
N TYR A 189 -8.24 7.96 -11.45
CA TYR A 189 -9.03 6.87 -10.89
C TYR A 189 -9.78 6.10 -11.96
N ARG A 190 -10.48 6.78 -12.88
CA ARG A 190 -11.22 6.17 -14.00
C ARG A 190 -10.34 5.37 -14.95
N ARG A 191 -9.10 5.76 -15.15
CA ARG A 191 -8.20 5.10 -16.11
C ARG A 191 -7.39 3.95 -15.53
N HIS A 192 -7.12 3.98 -14.23
CA HIS A 192 -6.11 3.09 -13.67
C HIS A 192 -6.53 2.38 -12.39
N VAL A 193 -7.34 3.02 -11.55
CA VAL A 193 -7.52 2.55 -10.18
C VAL A 193 -8.84 1.83 -9.99
N TYR A 194 -9.93 2.38 -10.51
CA TYR A 194 -11.28 1.83 -10.41
C TYR A 194 -11.79 1.33 -11.75
N ASP A 195 -12.47 0.20 -11.73
CA ASP A 195 -13.21 -0.36 -12.87
C ASP A 195 -14.61 0.27 -12.97
N ASP A 196 -15.25 0.50 -11.82
CA ASP A 196 -16.56 1.12 -11.71
C ASP A 196 -16.45 2.65 -11.61
N ALA A 197 -16.72 3.33 -12.72
CA ALA A 197 -16.68 4.79 -12.80
C ALA A 197 -17.72 5.50 -11.93
N ASP A 198 -18.83 4.85 -11.58
CA ASP A 198 -19.91 5.45 -10.80
C ASP A 198 -19.54 5.63 -9.32
N ARG A 199 -18.56 4.88 -8.85
CA ARG A 199 -17.98 5.05 -7.51
C ARG A 199 -17.13 6.30 -7.36
N ILE A 200 -16.71 6.92 -8.48
CA ILE A 200 -15.89 8.13 -8.47
C ILE A 200 -16.80 9.36 -8.38
N THR A 201 -17.46 9.48 -7.24
CA THR A 201 -18.37 10.59 -6.94
C THR A 201 -17.60 11.88 -6.66
N PRO A 202 -18.25 13.06 -6.77
CA PRO A 202 -17.63 14.33 -6.35
C PRO A 202 -17.14 14.32 -4.90
N ALA A 203 -17.87 13.67 -3.98
CA ALA A 203 -17.49 13.55 -2.58
C ALA A 203 -16.22 12.69 -2.42
N PHE A 204 -16.13 11.57 -3.15
CA PHE A 204 -14.93 10.74 -3.19
C PHE A 204 -13.72 11.53 -3.70
N VAL A 205 -13.85 12.23 -4.80
CA VAL A 205 -12.77 13.06 -5.38
C VAL A 205 -12.33 14.15 -4.41
N ALA A 206 -13.28 14.82 -3.76
CA ALA A 206 -12.99 15.85 -2.74
C ALA A 206 -12.18 15.27 -1.58
N GLN A 207 -12.55 14.08 -1.07
CA GLN A 207 -11.81 13.39 -0.01
C GLN A 207 -10.35 13.08 -0.43
N LYS A 208 -10.14 12.59 -1.65
CA LYS A 208 -8.79 12.33 -2.18
C LYS A 208 -7.99 13.62 -2.36
N GLN A 209 -8.66 14.68 -2.81
CA GLN A 209 -8.05 15.99 -2.99
C GLN A 209 -7.60 16.61 -1.66
N ASP A 210 -8.38 16.45 -0.58
CA ASP A 210 -8.00 16.93 0.75
C ASP A 210 -6.71 16.29 1.23
N VAL A 211 -6.51 15.00 0.98
CA VAL A 211 -5.25 14.31 1.31
C VAL A 211 -4.08 14.89 0.51
N ALA A 212 -4.27 15.07 -0.80
CA ALA A 212 -3.23 15.59 -1.69
C ALA A 212 -2.86 17.04 -1.39
N ARG A 213 -3.79 17.88 -0.97
CA ARG A 213 -3.58 19.31 -0.70
C ARG A 213 -2.94 19.62 0.66
N ARG A 214 -2.72 18.63 1.49
CA ARG A 214 -2.08 18.84 2.79
C ARG A 214 -0.66 19.41 2.64
N ARG A 215 -0.31 20.30 3.54
CA ARG A 215 1.02 20.95 3.53
C ARG A 215 2.14 19.90 3.50
N GLY A 216 3.05 20.03 2.54
CA GLY A 216 4.19 19.11 2.37
C GLY A 216 3.89 17.82 1.60
N ALA A 217 2.65 17.56 1.18
CA ALA A 217 2.29 16.35 0.43
C ALA A 217 3.10 16.17 -0.86
N ARG A 218 3.46 17.28 -1.53
CA ARG A 218 4.17 17.26 -2.80
C ARG A 218 5.51 16.52 -2.78
N PHE A 219 6.22 16.49 -1.66
CA PHE A 219 7.56 15.91 -1.60
C PHE A 219 7.54 14.39 -1.77
N ALA A 220 6.75 13.69 -0.95
CA ALA A 220 6.59 12.25 -1.06
C ALA A 220 5.85 11.88 -2.35
N SER A 221 4.82 12.64 -2.75
CA SER A 221 4.09 12.44 -4.00
C SER A 221 4.98 12.54 -5.24
N ALA A 222 5.86 13.55 -5.29
CA ALA A 222 6.81 13.68 -6.40
C ALA A 222 7.76 12.47 -6.46
N ALA A 223 8.19 11.95 -5.32
CA ALA A 223 9.05 10.78 -5.26
C ALA A 223 8.34 9.51 -5.77
N VAL A 224 7.04 9.30 -5.45
CA VAL A 224 6.23 8.21 -6.02
C VAL A 224 6.15 8.35 -7.54
N VAL A 225 5.70 9.52 -8.01
CA VAL A 225 5.42 9.73 -9.44
C VAL A 225 6.68 9.53 -10.29
N THR A 226 7.83 9.92 -9.79
CA THR A 226 9.12 9.82 -10.48
C THR A 226 9.84 8.48 -10.30
N GLY A 227 9.23 7.49 -9.63
CA GLY A 227 9.86 6.20 -9.34
C GLY A 227 10.99 6.26 -8.31
N SER A 228 11.17 7.40 -7.62
CA SER A 228 12.23 7.53 -6.61
C SER A 228 11.97 6.71 -5.34
N LEU A 229 10.76 6.16 -5.19
CA LEU A 229 10.40 5.23 -4.13
C LEU A 229 10.43 3.77 -4.60
N ASP A 230 10.81 3.49 -5.84
CA ASP A 230 10.81 2.12 -6.34
C ASP A 230 11.91 1.33 -5.61
N PRO A 231 11.55 0.29 -4.82
CA PRO A 231 12.52 -0.43 -4.00
C PRO A 231 13.41 -1.35 -4.83
N VAL A 232 13.05 -1.59 -6.10
CA VAL A 232 13.77 -2.44 -7.04
C VAL A 232 13.89 -1.73 -8.40
N ALA A 233 14.98 -2.01 -9.11
CA ALA A 233 15.27 -1.31 -10.37
C ALA A 233 14.40 -1.81 -11.53
N ASP A 234 14.11 -3.13 -11.56
CA ASP A 234 13.44 -3.77 -12.68
C ASP A 234 12.63 -5.00 -12.25
N ARG A 235 12.00 -5.66 -13.24
CA ARG A 235 11.22 -6.89 -13.03
C ARG A 235 12.07 -8.01 -12.45
N ALA A 236 13.29 -8.19 -12.93
CA ALA A 236 14.15 -9.28 -12.48
C ALA A 236 14.49 -9.12 -11.00
N ALA A 237 14.80 -7.89 -10.58
CA ALA A 237 15.02 -7.57 -9.16
C ALA A 237 13.75 -7.75 -8.31
N PHE A 238 12.57 -7.43 -8.83
CA PHE A 238 11.31 -7.71 -8.12
C PHE A 238 11.07 -9.21 -7.96
N LEU A 239 11.23 -9.98 -9.03
CA LEU A 239 11.06 -11.44 -8.98
C LEU A 239 12.11 -12.13 -8.10
N ALA A 240 13.32 -11.56 -8.01
CA ALA A 240 14.36 -12.05 -7.11
C ALA A 240 14.02 -11.87 -5.62
N LEU A 241 13.09 -10.95 -5.26
CA LEU A 241 12.59 -10.87 -3.88
C LEU A 241 11.79 -12.10 -3.46
N LEU A 242 11.29 -12.85 -4.42
CA LEU A 242 10.46 -14.04 -4.19
C LEU A 242 11.29 -15.33 -4.08
N ASP A 243 12.59 -15.28 -4.37
CA ASP A 243 13.43 -16.48 -4.55
C ASP A 243 14.71 -16.46 -3.68
N PRO A 244 14.88 -17.33 -2.70
CA PRO A 244 13.86 -18.13 -2.02
C PRO A 244 13.17 -17.31 -0.92
N LEU A 245 11.86 -17.29 -0.92
CA LEU A 245 11.09 -16.64 0.14
C LEU A 245 10.24 -17.69 0.89
N PRO A 246 10.64 -18.12 2.08
CA PRO A 246 9.98 -19.20 2.82
C PRO A 246 8.74 -18.71 3.57
N VAL A 247 7.86 -17.95 2.89
CA VAL A 247 6.59 -17.49 3.42
C VAL A 247 5.49 -17.72 2.39
N PRO A 248 4.31 -18.24 2.78
CA PRO A 248 3.19 -18.39 1.87
C PRO A 248 2.73 -17.04 1.32
N ILE A 249 2.47 -16.97 0.01
CA ILE A 249 2.06 -15.73 -0.68
C ILE A 249 0.76 -15.97 -1.43
N LEU A 250 -0.23 -15.11 -1.16
CA LEU A 250 -1.43 -14.94 -1.97
C LEU A 250 -1.31 -13.64 -2.77
N ALA A 251 -1.45 -13.69 -4.08
CA ALA A 251 -1.50 -12.51 -4.93
C ALA A 251 -2.90 -12.38 -5.56
N LEU A 252 -3.55 -11.25 -5.37
CA LEU A 252 -4.84 -10.93 -5.99
C LEU A 252 -4.63 -9.82 -7.01
N SER A 253 -4.98 -10.09 -8.27
CA SER A 253 -4.74 -9.18 -9.39
C SER A 253 -6.05 -8.83 -10.08
N GLY A 254 -6.20 -7.57 -10.50
CA GLY A 254 -7.43 -7.10 -11.14
C GLY A 254 -7.49 -7.44 -12.63
N ILE A 255 -8.61 -8.01 -13.09
CA ILE A 255 -8.83 -8.33 -14.51
C ILE A 255 -8.85 -7.05 -15.35
N ALA A 256 -9.40 -5.96 -14.83
CA ALA A 256 -9.49 -4.66 -15.47
C ALA A 256 -8.25 -3.75 -15.23
N ALA A 257 -7.19 -4.26 -14.58
CA ALA A 257 -5.97 -3.51 -14.37
C ALA A 257 -5.35 -3.06 -15.72
N PRO A 258 -4.63 -1.91 -15.76
CA PRO A 258 -3.95 -1.44 -16.95
C PRO A 258 -3.07 -2.53 -17.58
N ARG A 259 -3.07 -2.59 -18.92
CA ARG A 259 -2.42 -3.67 -19.68
C ARG A 259 -0.96 -3.94 -19.26
N LYS A 260 -0.17 -2.88 -19.05
CA LYS A 260 1.23 -3.02 -18.59
C LYS A 260 1.31 -3.63 -17.20
N SER A 261 0.53 -3.12 -16.24
CA SER A 261 0.49 -3.64 -14.87
C SER A 261 0.01 -5.10 -14.85
N LYS A 262 -1.01 -5.42 -15.65
CA LYS A 262 -1.53 -6.80 -15.76
C LYS A 262 -0.49 -7.78 -16.30
N ALA A 263 0.29 -7.38 -17.32
CA ALA A 263 1.37 -8.20 -17.86
C ALA A 263 2.45 -8.49 -16.80
N GLU A 264 2.77 -7.50 -15.96
CA GLU A 264 3.74 -7.68 -14.88
C GLU A 264 3.20 -8.59 -13.76
N MET A 265 1.91 -8.46 -13.40
CA MET A 265 1.29 -9.34 -12.40
C MET A 265 1.20 -10.80 -12.90
N ALA A 266 1.02 -11.02 -14.19
CA ALA A 266 0.95 -12.36 -14.78
C ALA A 266 2.27 -13.13 -14.62
N GLU A 267 3.40 -12.47 -14.52
CA GLU A 267 4.71 -13.11 -14.29
C GLU A 267 4.78 -13.83 -12.92
N LEU A 268 3.93 -13.44 -11.96
CA LEU A 268 3.84 -14.10 -10.67
C LEU A 268 3.30 -15.54 -10.77
N ALA A 269 2.53 -15.85 -11.82
CA ALA A 269 2.01 -17.20 -12.06
C ALA A 269 3.10 -18.25 -12.31
N HIS A 270 4.29 -17.81 -12.71
CA HIS A 270 5.44 -18.71 -12.94
C HIS A 270 6.17 -19.11 -11.66
N ARG A 271 5.69 -18.69 -10.48
CA ARG A 271 6.28 -18.99 -9.17
C ARG A 271 5.38 -19.92 -8.37
N SER A 272 5.80 -21.15 -8.18
CA SER A 272 5.00 -22.20 -7.53
C SER A 272 4.59 -21.90 -6.08
N GLN A 273 5.34 -21.03 -5.38
CA GLN A 273 5.03 -20.60 -4.03
C GLN A 273 3.94 -19.51 -3.95
N ILE A 274 3.46 -19.00 -5.09
CA ILE A 274 2.47 -17.92 -5.15
C ILE A 274 1.12 -18.48 -5.59
N ASP A 275 0.10 -18.30 -4.75
CA ASP A 275 -1.30 -18.48 -5.14
C ASP A 275 -1.78 -17.20 -5.83
N LEU A 276 -1.69 -17.15 -7.16
CA LEU A 276 -2.16 -16.00 -7.95
C LEU A 276 -3.60 -16.20 -8.36
N ARG A 277 -4.46 -15.25 -7.98
CA ARG A 277 -5.87 -15.24 -8.37
C ARG A 277 -6.25 -13.93 -9.05
N TRP A 278 -7.04 -14.04 -10.11
CA TRP A 278 -7.61 -12.91 -10.82
C TRP A 278 -9.02 -12.61 -10.31
N VAL A 279 -9.28 -11.34 -10.00
CA VAL A 279 -10.58 -10.87 -9.49
C VAL A 279 -11.09 -9.70 -10.33
N ASN A 280 -12.40 -9.51 -10.35
CA ASN A 280 -13.00 -8.35 -11.01
C ASN A 280 -12.55 -7.07 -10.30
N GLY A 281 -12.14 -6.05 -11.06
CA GLY A 281 -11.63 -4.78 -10.58
C GLY A 281 -10.30 -4.38 -11.22
N ALA A 282 -9.83 -3.18 -10.94
CA ALA A 282 -8.58 -2.64 -11.48
C ALA A 282 -7.45 -2.68 -10.43
N LEU A 283 -6.75 -1.57 -10.19
CA LEU A 283 -5.66 -1.51 -9.21
C LEU A 283 -6.15 -1.24 -7.77
N GLY A 284 -7.34 -0.68 -7.62
CA GLY A 284 -7.92 -0.30 -6.33
C GLY A 284 -8.65 -1.41 -5.58
N LEU A 285 -8.24 -2.67 -5.69
CA LEU A 285 -8.93 -3.84 -5.15
C LEU A 285 -9.29 -3.72 -3.66
N HIS A 286 -8.41 -3.13 -2.87
CA HIS A 286 -8.60 -2.94 -1.43
C HIS A 286 -9.67 -1.91 -1.07
N GLU A 287 -9.94 -0.97 -1.95
CA GLU A 287 -10.90 0.11 -1.74
C GLU A 287 -12.20 -0.15 -2.51
N GLU A 288 -12.10 -0.44 -3.80
CA GLU A 288 -13.24 -0.65 -4.69
C GLU A 288 -13.89 -2.03 -4.50
N CYS A 289 -13.08 -3.07 -4.48
CA CYS A 289 -13.53 -4.47 -4.53
C CYS A 289 -13.33 -5.19 -3.18
N ALA A 290 -13.30 -4.45 -2.07
CA ALA A 290 -12.97 -4.97 -0.74
C ALA A 290 -13.78 -6.23 -0.37
N ALA A 291 -15.08 -6.26 -0.64
CA ALA A 291 -15.93 -7.40 -0.33
C ALA A 291 -15.54 -8.67 -1.14
N ALA A 292 -15.13 -8.48 -2.41
CA ALA A 292 -14.74 -9.59 -3.27
C ALA A 292 -13.39 -10.22 -2.87
N VAL A 293 -12.45 -9.39 -2.39
CA VAL A 293 -11.11 -9.85 -2.01
C VAL A 293 -11.01 -10.33 -0.56
N ALA A 294 -11.92 -9.90 0.31
CA ALA A 294 -11.87 -10.22 1.74
C ALA A 294 -12.02 -11.73 2.02
N GLY A 295 -12.91 -12.42 1.32
CA GLY A 295 -13.12 -13.86 1.47
C GLY A 295 -11.85 -14.68 1.18
N PRO A 296 -11.27 -14.57 -0.02
CA PRO A 296 -9.99 -15.18 -0.35
C PRO A 296 -8.87 -14.87 0.64
N ILE A 297 -8.73 -13.61 1.07
CA ILE A 297 -7.72 -13.20 2.05
C ILE A 297 -7.95 -13.88 3.40
N ALA A 298 -9.17 -13.83 3.93
CA ALA A 298 -9.45 -14.42 5.22
C ALA A 298 -9.26 -15.94 5.23
N SER A 299 -9.68 -16.63 4.16
CA SER A 299 -9.43 -18.07 3.99
C SER A 299 -7.93 -18.38 3.98
N PHE A 300 -7.14 -17.63 3.22
CA PHE A 300 -5.70 -17.78 3.17
C PHE A 300 -5.04 -17.51 4.52
N LEU A 301 -5.46 -16.47 5.25
CA LEU A 301 -4.91 -16.14 6.56
C LEU A 301 -5.27 -17.17 7.65
N LYS A 302 -6.34 -17.94 7.46
CA LYS A 302 -6.83 -18.94 8.44
C LYS A 302 -6.36 -20.37 8.12
N SER A 303 -5.97 -20.68 6.88
CA SER A 303 -5.79 -22.04 6.37
C SER A 303 -4.70 -22.89 7.04
N ILE A 304 -3.77 -22.32 7.82
CA ILE A 304 -2.67 -23.06 8.46
C ILE A 304 -2.79 -23.07 9.99
N SER A 305 -3.88 -22.59 10.56
CA SER A 305 -4.10 -22.68 12.00
C SER A 305 -4.59 -24.05 12.47
N GLY A 306 -4.72 -25.03 11.58
CA GLY A 306 -5.40 -26.29 11.83
C GLY A 306 -4.59 -27.59 11.60
N GLU A 307 -3.37 -27.53 11.05
CA GLU A 307 -2.56 -28.74 10.83
C GLU A 307 -1.17 -28.56 11.44
N ALA A 308 -1.04 -28.93 12.69
CA ALA A 308 0.17 -29.39 13.37
C ALA A 308 -0.24 -30.34 14.48
#